data_3e74c1ff4badcdd1f0c436cd1e601425
#
_entry.id   3e74c1ff4badcdd1f0c436cd1e601425
#
_cell.length_a   1.000
_cell.length_b   1.000
_cell.length_c   1.000
_cell.angle_alpha   90.00
_cell.angle_beta   90.00
_cell.angle_gamma   90.00
#
_symmetry.space_group_name_H-M   'P 1'
#
loop_
_entity.id
_entity.type
_entity.pdbx_description
1 polymer ?
#
loop_
_entity_poly.entity_id
_entity_poly.type
_entity_poly.pdbx_seq_one_letter_code
_entity_poly.pdbx_strand_id
1 'polypeptide(L)'
;MKLEPHPNRAGCCGKLRVYSPHEFLACFLARVFKIVFGIIFEGVLMYGMIRNLLFKLPPEQAHNLSLKGLDMVHRLGVLKHLVPAVPAHPVTVMGLEFPNPVGLAAGLDKNAVHMNALGDLGFGFIEVGTVTPLAQPGNPEPRMFRLPEHQAIINRMGFNNQGLGHLLAQVDRRKFRGVLGINVGKNKNTPDQDSAQDYRKCITAVYNRADYITVNVSSPNTPGLRDLQFGDSLKQLLAAVKDEQLSCQKDHSRYVPIAVKIAPDMDDAGIRFVATALVESGLDGVIATNTTISREAVAGHRHCNEAGGLSGAPVREPSLRIIRGLHAELGDRLPIIGVGGITDGASAAEKIQAGAKLVQIYTGFIYRGPGLIGEAAAAIKALG
;
A
#
# COMPACT_ATOMS: atom_id res chain seq x y z
N MET A 1 42.60 20.95 69.96
CA MET A 1 42.47 21.08 68.50
C MET A 1 41.74 19.85 68.01
N LYS A 2 40.43 19.98 67.86
CA LYS A 2 39.48 18.84 67.51
C LYS A 2 39.33 18.81 66.00
N LEU A 3 39.64 17.70 65.41
CA LEU A 3 39.31 17.35 63.99
C LEU A 3 37.94 16.74 63.92
N GLU A 4 37.01 17.37 63.21
CA GLU A 4 35.68 16.82 62.84
C GLU A 4 35.78 15.87 61.66
N PRO A 5 34.96 14.85 61.60
CA PRO A 5 34.93 13.91 60.50
C PRO A 5 33.94 14.34 59.37
N HIS A 6 34.37 14.27 58.15
CA HIS A 6 33.54 14.47 56.96
C HIS A 6 32.58 13.29 56.75
N PRO A 7 31.29 13.51 56.33
CA PRO A 7 30.31 12.48 56.10
C PRO A 7 30.30 11.96 54.64
N ASN A 8 30.06 10.67 54.55
CA ASN A 8 29.35 9.91 53.51
C ASN A 8 29.80 10.01 52.03
N ARG A 9 30.49 8.99 51.62
CA ARG A 9 30.37 8.43 50.26
C ARG A 9 29.34 7.31 50.30
N ALA A 10 28.11 7.60 49.85
CA ALA A 10 27.09 6.57 49.56
C ALA A 10 27.46 5.85 48.25
N GLY A 11 27.60 4.54 48.32
CA GLY A 11 27.96 3.69 47.18
C GLY A 11 26.89 3.61 46.14
N CYS A 12 27.24 3.83 44.90
CA CYS A 12 26.49 3.41 43.73
C CYS A 12 26.55 1.90 43.60
N CYS A 13 25.64 1.18 44.25
CA CYS A 13 25.39 -0.24 44.00
C CYS A 13 24.51 -0.37 42.76
N GLY A 14 25.10 -0.36 41.57
CA GLY A 14 24.45 -0.69 40.36
C GLY A 14 23.99 -2.16 40.38
N LYS A 15 22.68 -2.40 40.44
CA LYS A 15 22.12 -3.74 40.32
C LYS A 15 22.56 -4.33 38.98
N LEU A 16 23.50 -5.26 39.00
CA LEU A 16 23.83 -6.11 37.86
C LEU A 16 22.58 -6.92 37.50
N ARG A 17 21.96 -6.58 36.36
CA ARG A 17 20.91 -7.40 35.76
C ARG A 17 21.56 -8.69 35.26
N VAL A 18 21.30 -9.79 35.92
CA VAL A 18 21.71 -11.12 35.46
C VAL A 18 20.73 -11.50 34.35
N TYR A 19 21.22 -11.51 33.12
CA TYR A 19 20.47 -11.95 31.95
C TYR A 19 20.48 -13.48 31.88
N SER A 20 19.39 -14.10 31.48
CA SER A 20 19.40 -15.52 31.14
C SER A 20 20.31 -15.77 29.93
N PRO A 21 20.86 -17.00 29.76
CA PRO A 21 21.72 -17.31 28.62
C PRO A 21 21.08 -16.97 27.26
N HIS A 22 19.75 -17.09 27.11
CA HIS A 22 19.00 -16.74 25.92
C HIS A 22 18.88 -15.23 25.73
N GLU A 23 18.64 -14.45 26.79
CA GLU A 23 18.59 -12.99 26.73
C GLU A 23 19.96 -12.38 26.48
N PHE A 24 21.02 -13.00 27.05
CA PHE A 24 22.41 -12.58 26.79
C PHE A 24 22.79 -12.83 25.33
N LEU A 25 22.44 -14.00 24.79
CA LEU A 25 22.69 -14.33 23.37
C LEU A 25 21.90 -13.43 22.44
N ALA A 26 20.63 -13.17 22.72
CA ALA A 26 19.80 -12.24 21.95
C ALA A 26 20.30 -10.79 22.02
N CYS A 27 20.72 -10.32 23.20
CA CYS A 27 21.30 -8.99 23.39
C CYS A 27 22.68 -8.86 22.78
N PHE A 28 23.51 -9.93 22.85
CA PHE A 28 24.82 -10.00 22.21
C PHE A 28 24.68 -10.03 20.69
N LEU A 29 23.79 -10.87 20.13
CA LEU A 29 23.50 -10.92 18.68
C LEU A 29 22.92 -9.59 18.21
N ALA A 30 22.02 -8.95 18.96
CA ALA A 30 21.50 -7.62 18.63
C ALA A 30 22.58 -6.53 18.72
N ARG A 31 23.53 -6.61 19.66
CA ARG A 31 24.69 -5.69 19.74
C ARG A 31 25.70 -5.96 18.64
N VAL A 32 26.05 -7.20 18.37
CA VAL A 32 26.94 -7.58 17.26
C VAL A 32 26.28 -7.20 15.93
N PHE A 33 24.98 -7.43 15.77
CA PHE A 33 24.20 -6.98 14.62
C PHE A 33 24.18 -5.44 14.52
N LYS A 34 23.92 -4.71 15.62
CA LYS A 34 24.04 -3.23 15.66
C LYS A 34 25.46 -2.73 15.39
N ILE A 35 26.50 -3.40 15.87
CA ILE A 35 27.89 -3.00 15.65
C ILE A 35 28.31 -3.34 14.22
N VAL A 36 28.00 -4.53 13.72
CA VAL A 36 28.31 -4.94 12.35
C VAL A 36 27.42 -4.20 11.32
N PHE A 37 26.19 -3.87 11.69
CA PHE A 37 25.25 -3.12 10.85
C PHE A 37 25.26 -1.61 11.09
N GLY A 38 25.54 -1.12 12.28
CA GLY A 38 25.56 0.31 12.61
C GLY A 38 26.84 1.04 12.18
N ILE A 39 27.95 0.32 11.97
CA ILE A 39 29.21 0.89 11.49
C ILE A 39 29.28 0.92 9.95
N ILE A 40 28.47 0.13 9.26
CA ILE A 40 28.62 -0.04 7.81
C ILE A 40 27.47 0.58 7.00
N PHE A 41 26.27 0.87 7.57
CA PHE A 41 25.15 1.22 6.72
C PHE A 41 24.12 2.19 7.30
N GLU A 42 24.00 3.34 6.69
CA GLU A 42 22.70 3.97 6.45
C GLU A 42 21.84 2.94 5.71
N GLY A 43 20.66 2.61 6.22
CA GLY A 43 19.82 1.46 5.74
C GLY A 43 19.51 1.43 4.23
N VAL A 44 19.76 2.53 3.51
CA VAL A 44 19.64 2.68 2.06
C VAL A 44 20.66 1.87 1.28
N LEU A 45 21.93 1.82 1.74
CA LEU A 45 23.01 1.08 1.04
C LEU A 45 22.84 -0.43 1.16
N MET A 46 22.41 -0.93 2.32
CA MET A 46 22.16 -2.36 2.52
C MET A 46 20.99 -2.84 1.68
N TYR A 47 19.89 -2.07 1.64
CA TYR A 47 18.76 -2.42 0.79
C TYR A 47 19.15 -2.45 -0.69
N GLY A 48 19.96 -1.50 -1.15
CA GLY A 48 20.48 -1.46 -2.50
C GLY A 48 21.22 -2.75 -2.92
N MET A 49 22.05 -3.29 -2.02
CA MET A 49 22.76 -4.56 -2.26
C MET A 49 21.79 -5.75 -2.35
N ILE A 50 20.87 -5.86 -1.39
CA ILE A 50 19.84 -6.91 -1.38
C ILE A 50 18.98 -6.82 -2.64
N ARG A 51 18.50 -5.63 -2.99
CA ARG A 51 17.73 -5.38 -4.20
C ARG A 51 18.49 -5.81 -5.45
N ASN A 52 19.77 -5.43 -5.59
CA ASN A 52 20.57 -5.78 -6.76
C ASN A 52 20.76 -7.29 -6.90
N LEU A 53 20.86 -8.02 -5.79
CA LEU A 53 20.89 -9.49 -5.79
C LEU A 53 19.54 -10.07 -6.21
N LEU A 54 18.44 -9.59 -5.62
CA LEU A 54 17.08 -10.03 -5.95
C LEU A 54 16.71 -9.71 -7.40
N PHE A 55 17.24 -8.63 -7.97
CA PHE A 55 16.97 -8.25 -9.35
C PHE A 55 17.63 -9.16 -10.39
N LYS A 56 18.56 -10.04 -9.98
CA LYS A 56 19.07 -11.12 -10.84
C LYS A 56 18.06 -12.26 -11.03
N LEU A 57 17.07 -12.37 -10.14
CA LEU A 57 16.01 -13.38 -10.22
C LEU A 57 14.83 -12.87 -11.08
N PRO A 58 14.03 -13.78 -11.67
CA PRO A 58 12.75 -13.41 -12.27
C PRO A 58 11.89 -12.62 -11.29
N PRO A 59 11.12 -11.60 -11.77
CA PRO A 59 10.43 -10.67 -10.88
C PRO A 59 9.49 -11.30 -9.86
N GLU A 60 8.69 -12.29 -10.23
CA GLU A 60 7.77 -12.97 -9.30
C GLU A 60 8.49 -13.87 -8.30
N GLN A 61 9.60 -14.50 -8.70
CA GLN A 61 10.43 -15.27 -7.77
C GLN A 61 11.07 -14.35 -6.72
N ALA A 62 11.61 -13.21 -7.16
CA ALA A 62 12.16 -12.21 -6.24
C ALA A 62 11.10 -11.68 -5.28
N HIS A 63 9.88 -11.42 -5.76
CA HIS A 63 8.73 -10.99 -4.94
C HIS A 63 8.42 -12.04 -3.86
N ASN A 64 8.23 -13.29 -4.24
CA ASN A 64 7.90 -14.36 -3.31
C ASN A 64 9.02 -14.60 -2.28
N LEU A 65 10.28 -14.58 -2.72
CA LEU A 65 11.43 -14.74 -1.84
C LEU A 65 11.54 -13.59 -0.83
N SER A 66 11.35 -12.35 -1.29
CA SER A 66 11.40 -11.15 -0.45
C SER A 66 10.33 -11.17 0.65
N LEU A 67 9.08 -11.50 0.30
CA LEU A 67 7.98 -11.54 1.27
C LEU A 67 8.12 -12.71 2.25
N LYS A 68 8.56 -13.89 1.80
CA LYS A 68 8.86 -15.01 2.70
C LYS A 68 10.02 -14.68 3.66
N GLY A 69 11.06 -14.01 3.15
CA GLY A 69 12.17 -13.55 3.97
C GLY A 69 11.71 -12.51 5.01
N LEU A 70 10.85 -11.57 4.62
CA LEU A 70 10.27 -10.58 5.51
C LEU A 70 9.45 -11.23 6.64
N ASP A 71 8.60 -12.22 6.31
CA ASP A 71 7.85 -13.00 7.30
C ASP A 71 8.76 -13.73 8.29
N MET A 72 9.86 -14.30 7.80
CA MET A 72 10.83 -14.99 8.67
C MET A 72 11.45 -14.04 9.68
N VAL A 73 11.88 -12.85 9.23
CA VAL A 73 12.46 -11.81 10.10
C VAL A 73 11.40 -11.26 11.08
N HIS A 74 10.15 -11.08 10.61
CA HIS A 74 9.01 -10.71 11.46
C HIS A 74 8.77 -11.74 12.57
N ARG A 75 8.73 -13.04 12.24
CA ARG A 75 8.54 -14.14 13.22
C ARG A 75 9.63 -14.21 14.28
N LEU A 76 10.86 -13.80 13.94
CA LEU A 76 11.97 -13.67 14.89
C LEU A 76 11.83 -12.45 15.81
N GLY A 77 10.83 -11.58 15.58
CA GLY A 77 10.55 -10.38 16.40
C GLY A 77 11.56 -9.24 16.25
N VAL A 78 12.50 -9.35 15.29
CA VAL A 78 13.60 -8.38 15.12
C VAL A 78 13.31 -7.33 14.05
N LEU A 79 12.32 -7.53 13.18
CA LEU A 79 12.06 -6.68 12.00
C LEU A 79 11.90 -5.20 12.36
N LYS A 80 11.07 -4.88 13.36
CA LYS A 80 10.84 -3.49 13.81
C LYS A 80 12.07 -2.79 14.39
N HIS A 81 13.14 -3.53 14.69
CA HIS A 81 14.41 -2.98 15.15
C HIS A 81 15.42 -2.77 14.02
N LEU A 82 15.15 -3.34 12.84
CA LEU A 82 15.98 -3.24 11.64
C LEU A 82 15.54 -2.11 10.70
N VAL A 83 14.31 -1.61 10.86
CA VAL A 83 13.79 -0.52 10.02
C VAL A 83 13.82 0.80 10.78
N PRO A 84 14.05 1.93 10.08
CA PRO A 84 13.97 3.26 10.71
C PRO A 84 12.58 3.51 11.28
N ALA A 85 12.50 4.19 12.43
CA ALA A 85 11.22 4.62 12.97
C ALA A 85 10.53 5.61 12.02
N VAL A 86 9.26 5.40 11.76
CA VAL A 86 8.43 6.30 10.94
C VAL A 86 7.87 7.40 11.86
N PRO A 87 8.01 8.69 11.51
CA PRO A 87 7.44 9.77 12.30
C PRO A 87 5.93 9.62 12.45
N ALA A 88 5.44 9.72 13.67
CA ALA A 88 4.01 9.79 13.91
C ALA A 88 3.45 11.11 13.33
N HIS A 89 2.39 10.99 12.57
CA HIS A 89 1.62 12.09 12.00
C HIS A 89 0.17 11.64 11.80
N PRO A 90 -0.61 11.52 12.89
CA PRO A 90 -1.98 11.04 12.81
C PRO A 90 -2.85 11.95 11.94
N VAL A 91 -3.65 11.35 11.07
CA VAL A 91 -4.60 12.06 10.21
C VAL A 91 -5.93 11.31 10.19
N THR A 92 -7.04 12.05 10.19
CA THR A 92 -8.38 11.47 10.09
C THR A 92 -8.92 11.63 8.69
N VAL A 93 -9.21 10.53 8.02
CA VAL A 93 -9.73 10.49 6.64
C VAL A 93 -10.84 9.45 6.56
N MET A 94 -11.96 9.73 5.89
CA MET A 94 -13.11 8.83 5.80
C MET A 94 -13.63 8.35 7.17
N GLY A 95 -13.50 9.17 8.23
CA GLY A 95 -13.87 8.80 9.60
C GLY A 95 -12.92 7.80 10.28
N LEU A 96 -11.79 7.46 9.66
CA LEU A 96 -10.75 6.56 10.20
C LEU A 96 -9.52 7.37 10.63
N GLU A 97 -8.90 6.94 11.73
CA GLU A 97 -7.65 7.52 12.22
C GLU A 97 -6.45 6.71 11.69
N PHE A 98 -5.60 7.37 10.91
CA PHE A 98 -4.38 6.79 10.35
C PHE A 98 -3.18 7.23 11.18
N PRO A 99 -2.30 6.33 11.68
CA PRO A 99 -1.13 6.70 12.48
C PRO A 99 -0.13 7.60 11.75
N ASN A 100 -0.07 7.46 10.44
CA ASN A 100 0.63 8.33 9.50
C ASN A 100 -0.02 8.22 8.11
N PRO A 101 0.18 9.21 7.21
CA PRO A 101 -0.51 9.27 5.92
C PRO A 101 0.07 8.35 4.83
N VAL A 102 1.05 7.49 5.14
CA VAL A 102 1.75 6.66 4.15
C VAL A 102 1.27 5.21 4.24
N GLY A 103 0.69 4.72 3.15
CA GLY A 103 0.19 3.35 3.05
C GLY A 103 0.86 2.51 1.99
N LEU A 104 0.63 1.20 2.08
CA LEU A 104 1.00 0.24 1.05
C LEU A 104 -0.18 0.06 0.09
N ALA A 105 0.08 0.23 -1.22
CA ALA A 105 -0.93 0.02 -2.24
C ALA A 105 -1.24 -1.48 -2.46
N ALA A 106 -2.48 -1.78 -2.84
CA ALA A 106 -2.90 -3.13 -3.23
C ALA A 106 -2.03 -3.73 -4.34
N GLY A 107 -1.93 -5.05 -4.31
CA GLY A 107 -1.20 -5.84 -5.30
C GLY A 107 0.13 -6.40 -4.81
N LEU A 108 0.73 -5.87 -3.74
CA LEU A 108 1.93 -6.44 -3.15
C LEU A 108 1.59 -7.66 -2.30
N ASP A 109 0.63 -7.56 -1.41
CA ASP A 109 0.06 -8.68 -0.64
C ASP A 109 -1.38 -8.96 -1.08
N LYS A 110 -1.52 -9.74 -2.15
CA LYS A 110 -2.84 -10.00 -2.75
C LYS A 110 -3.76 -10.86 -1.90
N ASN A 111 -3.18 -11.68 -1.04
CA ASN A 111 -3.90 -12.69 -0.26
C ASN A 111 -3.88 -12.42 1.25
N ALA A 112 -3.38 -11.26 1.68
CA ALA A 112 -3.24 -10.86 3.09
C ALA A 112 -2.33 -11.79 3.93
N VAL A 113 -1.39 -12.49 3.30
CA VAL A 113 -0.48 -13.44 3.99
C VAL A 113 0.62 -12.70 4.74
N HIS A 114 1.04 -11.55 4.23
CA HIS A 114 2.24 -10.82 4.67
C HIS A 114 1.93 -9.52 5.42
N MET A 115 0.64 -9.17 5.63
CA MET A 115 0.22 -7.88 6.19
C MET A 115 0.83 -7.57 7.56
N ASN A 116 1.06 -8.59 8.42
CA ASN A 116 1.66 -8.38 9.73
C ASN A 116 3.14 -7.98 9.63
N ALA A 117 3.89 -8.64 8.76
CA ALA A 117 5.30 -8.33 8.53
C ALA A 117 5.46 -6.99 7.80
N LEU A 118 4.60 -6.70 6.83
CA LEU A 118 4.57 -5.40 6.14
C LEU A 118 4.19 -4.26 7.09
N GLY A 119 3.29 -4.51 8.05
CA GLY A 119 2.92 -3.55 9.07
C GLY A 119 4.06 -3.13 9.99
N ASP A 120 4.94 -4.07 10.35
CA ASP A 120 6.14 -3.80 11.16
C ASP A 120 7.16 -2.87 10.45
N LEU A 121 7.01 -2.64 9.14
CA LEU A 121 7.83 -1.67 8.39
C LEU A 121 7.42 -0.22 8.63
N GLY A 122 6.29 0.04 9.30
CA GLY A 122 5.85 1.37 9.69
C GLY A 122 4.81 2.03 8.78
N PHE A 123 4.19 1.29 7.84
CA PHE A 123 3.04 1.79 7.12
C PHE A 123 1.90 2.17 8.07
N GLY A 124 1.31 3.34 7.88
CA GLY A 124 0.13 3.77 8.62
C GLY A 124 -1.12 2.96 8.23
N PHE A 125 -1.15 2.47 7.01
CA PHE A 125 -2.21 1.59 6.50
C PHE A 125 -1.69 0.66 5.41
N ILE A 126 -2.39 -0.46 5.24
CA ILE A 126 -2.06 -1.46 4.23
C ILE A 126 -3.32 -1.80 3.45
N GLU A 127 -3.21 -1.80 2.12
CA GLU A 127 -4.27 -2.28 1.25
C GLU A 127 -3.87 -3.65 0.69
N VAL A 128 -4.60 -4.70 1.10
CA VAL A 128 -4.44 -6.06 0.59
C VAL A 128 -5.37 -6.32 -0.59
N GLY A 129 -5.12 -7.34 -1.37
CA GLY A 129 -5.89 -7.62 -2.59
C GLY A 129 -5.13 -7.17 -3.85
N THR A 130 -5.74 -7.10 -5.03
CA THR A 130 -7.17 -7.25 -5.31
C THR A 130 -7.59 -8.71 -5.15
N VAL A 131 -8.65 -8.92 -4.40
CA VAL A 131 -9.31 -10.21 -4.27
C VAL A 131 -10.57 -10.25 -5.16
N THR A 132 -10.87 -11.42 -5.69
CA THR A 132 -12.08 -11.70 -6.46
C THR A 132 -12.93 -12.75 -5.75
N PRO A 133 -14.24 -12.87 -6.03
CA PRO A 133 -15.09 -13.85 -5.35
C PRO A 133 -14.51 -15.26 -5.38
N LEU A 134 -14.05 -15.71 -6.53
CA LEU A 134 -13.40 -17.00 -6.73
C LEU A 134 -11.89 -16.81 -6.94
N ALA A 135 -11.12 -17.81 -6.54
CA ALA A 135 -9.70 -17.89 -6.87
C ALA A 135 -9.48 -17.88 -8.38
N GLN A 136 -8.41 -17.21 -8.82
CA GLN A 136 -8.01 -17.24 -10.23
C GLN A 136 -6.48 -17.12 -10.37
N PRO A 137 -5.89 -17.80 -11.38
CA PRO A 137 -4.43 -17.84 -11.57
C PRO A 137 -3.86 -16.53 -12.10
N GLY A 138 -4.69 -15.64 -12.64
CA GLY A 138 -4.28 -14.47 -13.40
C GLY A 138 -3.87 -14.80 -14.84
N ASN A 139 -3.10 -13.90 -15.45
CA ASN A 139 -2.60 -14.07 -16.82
C ASN A 139 -1.37 -14.99 -16.84
N PRO A 140 -1.04 -15.62 -18.00
CA PRO A 140 0.15 -16.44 -18.17
C PRO A 140 1.46 -15.67 -17.90
N GLU A 141 2.46 -16.39 -17.41
CA GLU A 141 3.83 -15.86 -17.27
C GLU A 141 4.60 -15.91 -18.61
N PRO A 142 5.58 -14.99 -18.83
CA PRO A 142 6.00 -13.89 -17.95
C PRO A 142 4.99 -12.74 -17.98
N ARG A 143 4.71 -12.18 -16.82
CA ARG A 143 3.67 -11.15 -16.65
C ARG A 143 4.12 -9.95 -15.80
N MET A 144 5.41 -9.87 -15.49
CA MET A 144 6.03 -8.75 -14.78
C MET A 144 7.40 -8.46 -15.36
N PHE A 145 7.65 -7.18 -15.69
CA PHE A 145 8.88 -6.70 -16.33
C PHE A 145 9.40 -5.48 -15.57
N ARG A 146 10.65 -5.56 -15.12
CA ARG A 146 11.32 -4.46 -14.45
C ARG A 146 12.04 -3.57 -15.46
N LEU A 147 11.94 -2.26 -15.27
CA LEU A 147 12.64 -1.23 -16.05
C LEU A 147 13.51 -0.41 -15.07
N PRO A 148 14.66 -0.93 -14.63
CA PRO A 148 15.47 -0.32 -13.58
C PRO A 148 15.88 1.12 -13.87
N GLU A 149 16.23 1.42 -15.10
CA GLU A 149 16.67 2.74 -15.57
C GLU A 149 15.59 3.81 -15.38
N HIS A 150 14.31 3.37 -15.39
CA HIS A 150 13.13 4.22 -15.19
C HIS A 150 12.51 4.08 -13.81
N GLN A 151 13.11 3.30 -12.89
CA GLN A 151 12.49 2.93 -11.62
C GLN A 151 11.02 2.50 -11.79
N ALA A 152 10.77 1.64 -12.78
CA ALA A 152 9.44 1.29 -13.26
C ALA A 152 9.23 -0.22 -13.38
N ILE A 153 7.96 -0.62 -13.41
CA ILE A 153 7.52 -1.99 -13.63
C ILE A 153 6.36 -1.98 -14.62
N ILE A 154 6.39 -2.84 -15.63
CA ILE A 154 5.22 -3.20 -16.42
C ILE A 154 4.69 -4.53 -15.90
N ASN A 155 3.39 -4.62 -15.65
CA ASN A 155 2.75 -5.85 -15.21
C ASN A 155 1.41 -6.11 -15.91
N ARG A 156 1.13 -7.39 -16.13
CA ARG A 156 -0.15 -7.91 -16.61
C ARG A 156 -0.65 -9.06 -15.73
N MET A 157 -0.68 -8.83 -14.41
CA MET A 157 -0.96 -9.87 -13.41
C MET A 157 -2.35 -10.51 -13.57
N GLY A 158 -3.41 -9.73 -13.89
CA GLY A 158 -4.77 -10.23 -14.10
C GLY A 158 -5.46 -10.71 -12.83
N PHE A 159 -5.23 -10.02 -11.71
CA PHE A 159 -5.83 -10.33 -10.40
C PHE A 159 -5.62 -11.78 -9.94
N ASN A 160 -4.39 -12.30 -10.07
CA ASN A 160 -4.06 -13.61 -9.49
C ASN A 160 -4.24 -13.57 -7.96
N ASN A 161 -5.16 -14.41 -7.45
CA ASN A 161 -5.48 -14.49 -6.03
C ASN A 161 -6.13 -15.83 -5.66
N GLN A 162 -6.19 -16.13 -4.38
CA GLN A 162 -6.73 -17.39 -3.86
C GLN A 162 -8.20 -17.30 -3.43
N GLY A 163 -8.91 -16.23 -3.82
CA GLY A 163 -10.33 -16.02 -3.54
C GLY A 163 -10.63 -15.53 -2.13
N LEU A 164 -11.89 -15.17 -1.92
CA LEU A 164 -12.36 -14.58 -0.66
C LEU A 164 -12.09 -15.45 0.55
N GLY A 165 -12.40 -16.74 0.49
CA GLY A 165 -12.24 -17.64 1.64
C GLY A 165 -10.82 -17.68 2.18
N HIS A 166 -9.83 -17.72 1.27
CA HIS A 166 -8.43 -17.68 1.68
C HIS A 166 -8.03 -16.33 2.31
N LEU A 167 -8.38 -15.22 1.63
CA LEU A 167 -8.05 -13.89 2.12
C LEU A 167 -8.64 -13.65 3.51
N LEU A 168 -9.90 -13.98 3.73
CA LEU A 168 -10.58 -13.82 5.02
C LEU A 168 -9.90 -14.61 6.13
N ALA A 169 -9.52 -15.87 5.86
CA ALA A 169 -8.78 -16.69 6.82
C ALA A 169 -7.41 -16.10 7.21
N GLN A 170 -6.77 -15.35 6.32
CA GLN A 170 -5.53 -14.61 6.63
C GLN A 170 -5.83 -13.33 7.42
N VAL A 171 -6.85 -12.56 7.01
CA VAL A 171 -7.25 -11.33 7.70
C VAL A 171 -7.68 -11.61 9.14
N ASP A 172 -8.33 -12.73 9.41
CA ASP A 172 -8.70 -13.17 10.79
C ASP A 172 -7.46 -13.39 11.68
N ARG A 173 -6.27 -13.52 11.11
CA ARG A 173 -4.97 -13.63 11.84
C ARG A 173 -4.24 -12.27 11.96
N ARG A 174 -4.91 -11.18 11.64
CA ARG A 174 -4.33 -9.84 11.69
C ARG A 174 -3.84 -9.49 13.09
N LYS A 175 -2.56 -9.08 13.17
CA LYS A 175 -1.93 -8.46 14.35
C LYS A 175 -1.53 -7.01 14.07
N PHE A 176 -1.49 -6.61 12.81
CA PHE A 176 -1.26 -5.25 12.36
C PHE A 176 -2.32 -4.31 12.94
N ARG A 177 -1.87 -3.20 13.57
CA ARG A 177 -2.74 -2.25 14.29
C ARG A 177 -3.08 -0.99 13.49
N GLY A 178 -2.44 -0.78 12.34
CA GLY A 178 -2.79 0.31 11.42
C GLY A 178 -4.10 0.01 10.68
N VAL A 179 -4.52 0.91 9.81
CA VAL A 179 -5.77 0.77 9.04
C VAL A 179 -5.60 -0.29 7.94
N LEU A 180 -6.53 -1.23 7.84
CA LEU A 180 -6.55 -2.27 6.81
C LEU A 180 -7.59 -1.97 5.75
N GLY A 181 -7.14 -1.70 4.52
CA GLY A 181 -7.96 -1.68 3.32
C GLY A 181 -8.03 -3.04 2.65
N ILE A 182 -9.20 -3.41 2.13
CA ILE A 182 -9.35 -4.60 1.30
C ILE A 182 -9.82 -4.19 -0.09
N ASN A 183 -8.96 -4.43 -1.07
CA ASN A 183 -9.20 -4.11 -2.47
C ASN A 183 -9.94 -5.27 -3.14
N VAL A 184 -11.08 -4.98 -3.74
CA VAL A 184 -11.96 -5.97 -4.38
C VAL A 184 -12.13 -5.69 -5.86
N GLY A 185 -12.32 -6.77 -6.63
CA GLY A 185 -12.54 -6.70 -8.07
C GLY A 185 -13.36 -7.86 -8.60
N LYS A 186 -13.78 -7.77 -9.89
CA LYS A 186 -14.51 -8.85 -10.54
C LYS A 186 -13.58 -9.97 -11.00
N ASN A 187 -14.07 -11.20 -11.04
CA ASN A 187 -13.40 -12.30 -11.71
C ASN A 187 -13.25 -12.04 -13.22
N LYS A 188 -12.18 -12.58 -13.80
CA LYS A 188 -11.90 -12.43 -15.25
C LYS A 188 -13.04 -12.97 -16.13
N ASN A 189 -13.62 -14.09 -15.73
CA ASN A 189 -14.65 -14.80 -16.50
C ASN A 189 -16.07 -14.29 -16.21
N THR A 190 -16.26 -13.37 -15.29
CA THR A 190 -17.56 -12.74 -15.02
C THR A 190 -17.88 -11.78 -16.18
N PRO A 191 -19.02 -11.92 -16.88
CA PRO A 191 -19.44 -10.98 -17.91
C PRO A 191 -19.55 -9.55 -17.36
N ASP A 192 -19.34 -8.54 -18.22
CA ASP A 192 -19.33 -7.14 -17.75
C ASP A 192 -20.69 -6.71 -17.18
N GLN A 193 -21.79 -7.19 -17.72
CA GLN A 193 -23.15 -6.96 -17.21
C GLN A 193 -23.36 -7.52 -15.79
N ASP A 194 -22.62 -8.52 -15.38
CA ASP A 194 -22.72 -9.17 -14.07
C ASP A 194 -21.66 -8.65 -13.09
N SER A 195 -20.83 -7.68 -13.50
CA SER A 195 -19.72 -7.16 -12.70
C SER A 195 -20.13 -6.71 -11.30
N ALA A 196 -21.28 -6.03 -11.19
CA ALA A 196 -21.80 -5.51 -9.93
C ALA A 196 -22.04 -6.63 -8.90
N GLN A 197 -22.40 -7.84 -9.34
CA GLN A 197 -22.63 -8.97 -8.44
C GLN A 197 -21.33 -9.44 -7.78
N ASP A 198 -20.21 -9.44 -8.50
CA ASP A 198 -18.92 -9.80 -7.93
C ASP A 198 -18.45 -8.80 -6.88
N TYR A 199 -18.64 -7.48 -7.15
CA TYR A 199 -18.33 -6.45 -6.16
C TYR A 199 -19.22 -6.58 -4.92
N ARG A 200 -20.52 -6.78 -5.07
CA ARG A 200 -21.47 -7.00 -3.95
C ARG A 200 -21.01 -8.20 -3.10
N LYS A 201 -20.76 -9.36 -3.72
CA LYS A 201 -20.27 -10.55 -3.01
C LYS A 201 -18.98 -10.28 -2.22
N CYS A 202 -18.04 -9.55 -2.84
CA CYS A 202 -16.81 -9.20 -2.17
C CYS A 202 -17.07 -8.27 -0.98
N ILE A 203 -17.85 -7.19 -1.16
CA ILE A 203 -18.17 -6.21 -0.12
C ILE A 203 -18.81 -6.92 1.07
N THR A 204 -19.88 -7.69 0.87
CA THR A 204 -20.55 -8.47 1.92
C THR A 204 -19.55 -9.33 2.70
N ALA A 205 -18.68 -10.05 2.00
CA ALA A 205 -17.75 -10.99 2.62
C ALA A 205 -16.67 -10.31 3.46
N VAL A 206 -16.16 -9.15 3.02
CA VAL A 206 -15.04 -8.46 3.70
C VAL A 206 -15.50 -7.39 4.70
N TYR A 207 -16.79 -7.02 4.72
CA TYR A 207 -17.31 -5.84 5.41
C TYR A 207 -16.91 -5.77 6.89
N ASN A 208 -17.08 -6.85 7.61
CA ASN A 208 -16.76 -6.91 9.06
C ASN A 208 -15.26 -6.96 9.37
N ARG A 209 -14.41 -7.15 8.39
CA ARG A 209 -12.97 -7.36 8.56
C ARG A 209 -12.13 -6.22 8.04
N ALA A 210 -12.66 -5.44 7.10
CA ALA A 210 -12.01 -4.28 6.55
C ALA A 210 -12.23 -3.04 7.44
N ASP A 211 -11.22 -2.17 7.52
CA ASP A 211 -11.43 -0.82 8.05
C ASP A 211 -11.96 0.09 6.94
N TYR A 212 -11.51 -0.08 5.69
CA TYR A 212 -12.13 0.46 4.50
C TYR A 212 -12.08 -0.56 3.34
N ILE A 213 -12.92 -0.38 2.34
CA ILE A 213 -12.96 -1.24 1.15
C ILE A 213 -12.58 -0.40 -0.08
N THR A 214 -11.81 -0.99 -1.00
CA THR A 214 -11.50 -0.36 -2.29
C THR A 214 -12.17 -1.12 -3.42
N VAL A 215 -13.04 -0.45 -4.17
CA VAL A 215 -13.62 -0.95 -5.42
C VAL A 215 -12.66 -0.62 -6.57
N ASN A 216 -12.03 -1.65 -7.14
CA ASN A 216 -11.03 -1.47 -8.19
C ASN A 216 -11.65 -1.65 -9.58
N VAL A 217 -11.87 -0.53 -10.28
CA VAL A 217 -12.42 -0.48 -11.64
C VAL A 217 -11.37 -0.14 -12.71
N SER A 218 -10.08 -0.17 -12.35
CA SER A 218 -9.04 0.49 -13.15
C SER A 218 -7.91 -0.41 -13.63
N SER A 219 -7.98 -1.73 -13.42
CA SER A 219 -6.93 -2.63 -13.92
C SER A 219 -6.97 -2.73 -15.45
N PRO A 220 -5.83 -2.49 -16.12
CA PRO A 220 -5.75 -2.69 -17.58
C PRO A 220 -5.64 -4.18 -17.98
N ASN A 221 -5.56 -5.06 -16.99
CA ASN A 221 -5.22 -6.47 -17.16
C ASN A 221 -6.45 -7.41 -17.08
N THR A 222 -7.63 -6.84 -16.90
CA THR A 222 -8.92 -7.54 -16.91
C THR A 222 -9.75 -6.92 -18.03
N PRO A 223 -10.18 -7.71 -19.04
CA PRO A 223 -10.98 -7.21 -20.16
C PRO A 223 -12.22 -6.47 -19.68
N GLY A 224 -12.59 -5.38 -20.35
CA GLY A 224 -13.80 -4.58 -20.07
C GLY A 224 -13.76 -3.76 -18.77
N LEU A 225 -12.82 -4.03 -17.85
CA LEU A 225 -12.85 -3.43 -16.53
C LEU A 225 -12.69 -1.90 -16.55
N ARG A 226 -11.86 -1.36 -17.44
CA ARG A 226 -11.68 0.09 -17.58
C ARG A 226 -12.87 0.78 -18.24
N ASP A 227 -13.64 0.06 -19.02
CA ASP A 227 -14.86 0.59 -19.64
C ASP A 227 -15.92 0.89 -18.57
N LEU A 228 -15.86 0.18 -17.42
CA LEU A 228 -16.70 0.46 -16.25
C LEU A 228 -16.40 1.82 -15.58
N GLN A 229 -15.33 2.53 -15.95
CA GLN A 229 -15.02 3.84 -15.39
C GLN A 229 -15.78 4.99 -16.07
N PHE A 230 -16.54 4.71 -17.12
CA PHE A 230 -17.17 5.75 -17.93
C PHE A 230 -18.65 5.45 -18.18
N GLY A 231 -19.39 6.52 -18.48
CA GLY A 231 -20.80 6.43 -18.87
C GLY A 231 -21.71 5.83 -17.79
N ASP A 232 -22.81 5.29 -18.22
CA ASP A 232 -23.84 4.73 -17.34
C ASP A 232 -23.35 3.50 -16.57
N SER A 233 -22.36 2.78 -17.10
CA SER A 233 -21.77 1.61 -16.44
C SER A 233 -21.13 1.97 -15.10
N LEU A 234 -20.41 3.11 -15.03
CA LEU A 234 -19.86 3.58 -13.76
C LEU A 234 -20.96 3.92 -12.77
N LYS A 235 -21.96 4.72 -13.18
CA LYS A 235 -23.05 5.14 -12.31
C LYS A 235 -23.83 3.94 -11.75
N GLN A 236 -24.16 2.97 -12.59
CA GLN A 236 -24.85 1.74 -12.18
C GLN A 236 -24.01 0.92 -11.18
N LEU A 237 -22.71 0.77 -11.45
CA LEU A 237 -21.83 0.05 -10.54
C LEU A 237 -21.72 0.76 -9.19
N LEU A 238 -21.51 2.10 -9.18
CA LEU A 238 -21.39 2.87 -7.94
C LEU A 238 -22.69 2.83 -7.13
N ALA A 239 -23.86 2.89 -7.79
CA ALA A 239 -25.14 2.71 -7.12
C ALA A 239 -25.27 1.34 -6.47
N ALA A 240 -24.93 0.27 -7.20
CA ALA A 240 -24.95 -1.10 -6.68
C ALA A 240 -23.97 -1.30 -5.49
N VAL A 241 -22.80 -0.66 -5.54
CA VAL A 241 -21.82 -0.67 -4.44
C VAL A 241 -22.36 0.07 -3.22
N LYS A 242 -23.01 1.24 -3.43
CA LYS A 242 -23.59 2.02 -2.34
C LYS A 242 -24.76 1.30 -1.68
N ASP A 243 -25.64 0.71 -2.46
CA ASP A 243 -26.75 -0.11 -1.94
C ASP A 243 -26.24 -1.24 -1.06
N GLU A 244 -25.17 -1.93 -1.50
CA GLU A 244 -24.56 -3.01 -0.73
C GLU A 244 -23.89 -2.52 0.54
N GLN A 245 -23.19 -1.37 0.48
CA GLN A 245 -22.61 -0.71 1.66
C GLN A 245 -23.67 -0.43 2.71
N LEU A 246 -24.81 0.13 2.31
CA LEU A 246 -25.92 0.47 3.21
C LEU A 246 -26.61 -0.77 3.77
N SER A 247 -26.77 -1.84 2.97
CA SER A 247 -27.27 -3.13 3.45
C SER A 247 -26.35 -3.71 4.52
N CYS A 248 -25.06 -3.80 4.24
CA CYS A 248 -24.08 -4.31 5.19
C CYS A 248 -23.98 -3.44 6.45
N GLN A 249 -24.08 -2.10 6.32
CA GLN A 249 -24.12 -1.20 7.47
C GLN A 249 -25.29 -1.51 8.39
N LYS A 250 -26.47 -1.75 7.85
CA LYS A 250 -27.67 -2.11 8.60
C LYS A 250 -27.49 -3.47 9.31
N ASP A 251 -26.98 -4.47 8.58
CA ASP A 251 -26.83 -5.84 9.10
C ASP A 251 -25.76 -5.93 10.21
N HIS A 252 -24.72 -5.12 10.12
CA HIS A 252 -23.57 -5.17 11.04
C HIS A 252 -23.53 -4.01 12.05
N SER A 253 -24.46 -3.04 11.99
CA SER A 253 -24.49 -1.85 12.83
C SER A 253 -23.14 -1.10 12.86
N ARG A 254 -22.41 -1.14 11.74
CA ARG A 254 -21.08 -0.53 11.56
C ARG A 254 -20.99 0.06 10.16
N TYR A 255 -20.51 1.31 10.07
CA TYR A 255 -20.17 1.91 8.78
C TYR A 255 -18.74 1.58 8.39
N VAL A 256 -18.53 1.06 7.19
CA VAL A 256 -17.21 0.82 6.59
C VAL A 256 -17.12 1.66 5.32
N PRO A 257 -16.20 2.66 5.27
CA PRO A 257 -16.07 3.51 4.11
C PRO A 257 -15.57 2.75 2.88
N ILE A 258 -16.06 3.18 1.70
CA ILE A 258 -15.67 2.60 0.41
C ILE A 258 -15.02 3.66 -0.47
N ALA A 259 -13.81 3.38 -0.94
CA ALA A 259 -13.09 4.19 -1.93
C ALA A 259 -13.10 3.52 -3.31
N VAL A 260 -13.09 4.33 -4.37
CA VAL A 260 -13.03 3.84 -5.77
C VAL A 260 -11.65 4.11 -6.35
N LYS A 261 -10.99 3.07 -6.88
CA LYS A 261 -9.66 3.19 -7.50
C LYS A 261 -9.74 3.33 -9.00
N ILE A 262 -9.23 4.45 -9.51
CA ILE A 262 -9.32 4.85 -10.92
C ILE A 262 -7.97 4.79 -11.66
N ALA A 263 -8.02 4.77 -13.00
CA ALA A 263 -6.84 4.82 -13.87
C ALA A 263 -6.38 6.27 -14.11
N PRO A 264 -5.11 6.47 -14.51
CA PRO A 264 -4.62 7.81 -14.89
C PRO A 264 -4.94 8.19 -16.35
N ASP A 265 -5.38 7.22 -17.15
CA ASP A 265 -5.52 7.38 -18.61
C ASP A 265 -6.91 7.92 -18.96
N MET A 266 -7.15 9.20 -18.63
CA MET A 266 -8.37 9.93 -18.98
C MET A 266 -8.06 11.41 -19.22
N ASP A 267 -8.89 12.06 -20.03
CA ASP A 267 -8.83 13.49 -20.28
C ASP A 267 -9.57 14.30 -19.20
N ASP A 268 -9.60 15.61 -19.34
CA ASP A 268 -10.24 16.49 -18.35
C ASP A 268 -11.76 16.32 -18.29
N ALA A 269 -12.40 15.94 -19.42
CA ALA A 269 -13.81 15.60 -19.43
C ALA A 269 -14.10 14.33 -18.63
N GLY A 270 -13.23 13.32 -18.78
CA GLY A 270 -13.28 12.09 -17.99
C GLY A 270 -13.07 12.34 -16.49
N ILE A 271 -12.16 13.24 -16.13
CA ILE A 271 -11.94 13.62 -14.72
C ILE A 271 -13.21 14.23 -14.13
N ARG A 272 -13.82 15.20 -14.81
CA ARG A 272 -15.08 15.83 -14.37
C ARG A 272 -16.22 14.82 -14.25
N PHE A 273 -16.36 13.95 -15.24
CA PHE A 273 -17.37 12.90 -15.23
C PHE A 273 -17.22 11.98 -14.01
N VAL A 274 -16.00 11.47 -13.77
CA VAL A 274 -15.72 10.57 -12.64
C VAL A 274 -15.95 11.30 -11.31
N ALA A 275 -15.49 12.54 -11.17
CA ALA A 275 -15.70 13.34 -9.97
C ALA A 275 -17.19 13.52 -9.65
N THR A 276 -17.98 13.87 -10.67
CA THR A 276 -19.45 14.03 -10.54
C THR A 276 -20.11 12.72 -10.12
N ALA A 277 -19.78 11.60 -10.81
CA ALA A 277 -20.34 10.28 -10.50
C ALA A 277 -20.02 9.81 -9.08
N LEU A 278 -18.79 10.09 -8.60
CA LEU A 278 -18.37 9.76 -7.24
C LEU A 278 -19.15 10.55 -6.19
N VAL A 279 -19.34 11.86 -6.40
CA VAL A 279 -20.14 12.70 -5.49
C VAL A 279 -21.62 12.25 -5.47
N GLU A 280 -22.21 12.01 -6.65
CA GLU A 280 -23.59 11.55 -6.78
C GLU A 280 -23.81 10.18 -6.11
N SER A 281 -22.79 9.30 -6.12
CA SER A 281 -22.90 7.97 -5.52
C SER A 281 -22.94 7.99 -3.98
N GLY A 282 -22.44 9.04 -3.34
CA GLY A 282 -22.29 9.12 -1.89
C GLY A 282 -21.28 8.13 -1.30
N LEU A 283 -20.32 7.62 -2.10
CA LEU A 283 -19.17 6.84 -1.61
C LEU A 283 -18.14 7.76 -0.94
N ASP A 284 -17.13 7.19 -0.28
CA ASP A 284 -16.39 7.86 0.78
C ASP A 284 -15.01 8.37 0.37
N GLY A 285 -14.48 7.93 -0.76
CA GLY A 285 -13.14 8.34 -1.20
C GLY A 285 -12.79 7.90 -2.61
N VAL A 286 -11.71 8.46 -3.14
CA VAL A 286 -11.15 8.06 -4.43
C VAL A 286 -9.65 7.78 -4.30
N ILE A 287 -9.18 6.71 -4.95
CA ILE A 287 -7.76 6.37 -5.03
C ILE A 287 -7.26 6.69 -6.43
N ALA A 288 -6.39 7.68 -6.53
CA ALA A 288 -5.81 8.17 -7.78
C ALA A 288 -4.27 8.05 -7.73
N THR A 289 -3.66 7.12 -8.51
CA THR A 289 -4.24 6.31 -9.55
C THR A 289 -3.72 4.86 -9.57
N ASN A 290 -4.31 4.02 -10.41
CA ASN A 290 -3.72 2.75 -10.83
C ASN A 290 -2.55 3.00 -11.80
N THR A 291 -2.10 1.97 -12.49
CA THR A 291 -1.05 1.98 -13.53
C THR A 291 -1.54 2.60 -14.84
N THR A 292 -0.62 3.11 -15.68
CA THR A 292 -0.93 3.66 -17.01
C THR A 292 -0.69 2.66 -18.13
N ILE A 293 -1.41 2.79 -19.24
CA ILE A 293 -1.12 2.10 -20.51
C ILE A 293 -0.20 2.92 -21.41
N SER A 294 0.05 4.21 -21.13
CA SER A 294 1.02 5.02 -21.88
C SER A 294 2.43 4.42 -21.75
N ARG A 295 3.19 4.54 -22.84
CA ARG A 295 4.57 4.07 -22.95
C ARG A 295 5.57 5.18 -23.30
N GLU A 296 5.10 6.42 -23.46
CA GLU A 296 5.92 7.56 -23.88
C GLU A 296 7.15 7.74 -23.00
N ALA A 297 6.97 7.71 -21.68
CA ALA A 297 8.05 7.88 -20.70
C ALA A 297 9.07 6.72 -20.67
N VAL A 298 8.82 5.62 -21.37
CA VAL A 298 9.72 4.45 -21.46
C VAL A 298 9.97 4.05 -22.91
N ALA A 299 9.74 4.97 -23.87
CA ALA A 299 9.99 4.74 -25.28
C ALA A 299 11.47 4.33 -25.50
N GLY A 300 11.68 3.34 -26.37
CA GLY A 300 13.02 2.81 -26.66
C GLY A 300 13.53 1.77 -25.65
N HIS A 301 12.90 1.60 -24.49
CA HIS A 301 13.29 0.52 -23.59
C HIS A 301 12.86 -0.84 -24.16
N ARG A 302 13.68 -1.89 -23.97
CA ARG A 302 13.44 -3.25 -24.52
C ARG A 302 12.05 -3.85 -24.18
N HIS A 303 11.45 -3.42 -23.09
CA HIS A 303 10.13 -3.87 -22.62
C HIS A 303 9.01 -2.84 -22.90
N CYS A 304 9.26 -1.76 -23.64
CA CYS A 304 8.25 -0.73 -23.88
C CYS A 304 6.99 -1.26 -24.59
N ASN A 305 7.14 -2.31 -25.40
CA ASN A 305 6.01 -2.93 -26.14
C ASN A 305 5.26 -4.01 -25.35
N GLU A 306 5.67 -4.30 -24.10
CA GLU A 306 4.96 -5.27 -23.28
C GLU A 306 3.57 -4.77 -22.91
N ALA A 307 2.58 -5.64 -23.08
CA ALA A 307 1.21 -5.36 -22.64
C ALA A 307 1.12 -5.29 -21.11
N GLY A 308 0.17 -4.51 -20.60
CA GLY A 308 -0.10 -4.38 -19.17
C GLY A 308 -0.01 -2.94 -18.67
N GLY A 309 -0.01 -2.75 -17.36
CA GLY A 309 0.09 -1.46 -16.72
C GLY A 309 1.52 -1.10 -16.35
N LEU A 310 1.95 0.13 -16.70
CA LEU A 310 3.22 0.73 -16.31
C LEU A 310 3.05 1.46 -14.97
N SER A 311 3.95 1.20 -14.03
CA SER A 311 4.02 1.81 -12.69
C SER A 311 5.42 2.33 -12.39
N GLY A 312 5.57 3.08 -11.29
CA GLY A 312 6.84 3.67 -10.87
C GLY A 312 6.98 5.13 -11.31
N ALA A 313 8.21 5.64 -11.39
CA ALA A 313 8.49 7.05 -11.67
C ALA A 313 7.73 7.61 -12.90
N PRO A 314 7.56 6.87 -14.00
CA PRO A 314 6.83 7.35 -15.17
C PRO A 314 5.36 7.75 -14.92
N VAL A 315 4.74 7.24 -13.84
CA VAL A 315 3.33 7.55 -13.51
C VAL A 315 3.20 8.80 -12.62
N ARG A 316 4.31 9.45 -12.21
CA ARG A 316 4.29 10.61 -11.31
C ARG A 316 3.44 11.74 -11.85
N GLU A 317 3.76 12.26 -13.01
CA GLU A 317 3.04 13.38 -13.63
C GLU A 317 1.60 13.02 -14.05
N PRO A 318 1.34 11.89 -14.74
CA PRO A 318 -0.02 11.48 -15.03
C PRO A 318 -0.91 11.40 -13.78
N SER A 319 -0.40 10.81 -12.69
CA SER A 319 -1.13 10.73 -11.44
C SER A 319 -1.35 12.11 -10.79
N LEU A 320 -0.34 13.00 -10.81
CA LEU A 320 -0.48 14.36 -10.28
C LEU A 320 -1.54 15.16 -11.04
N ARG A 321 -1.59 15.05 -12.38
CA ARG A 321 -2.61 15.69 -13.21
C ARG A 321 -4.02 15.24 -12.79
N ILE A 322 -4.22 13.93 -12.60
CA ILE A 322 -5.51 13.39 -12.15
C ILE A 322 -5.86 13.89 -10.74
N ILE A 323 -4.92 13.86 -9.79
CA ILE A 323 -5.17 14.33 -8.41
C ILE A 323 -5.56 15.80 -8.40
N ARG A 324 -4.82 16.67 -9.11
CA ARG A 324 -5.14 18.10 -9.22
C ARG A 324 -6.52 18.34 -9.84
N GLY A 325 -6.83 17.63 -10.94
CA GLY A 325 -8.13 17.74 -11.60
C GLY A 325 -9.28 17.27 -10.70
N LEU A 326 -9.11 16.13 -10.02
CA LEU A 326 -10.09 15.67 -9.04
C LEU A 326 -10.24 16.64 -7.88
N HIS A 327 -9.14 17.19 -7.35
CA HIS A 327 -9.22 18.15 -6.24
C HIS A 327 -9.94 19.44 -6.64
N ALA A 328 -9.70 19.92 -7.86
CA ALA A 328 -10.41 21.09 -8.39
C ALA A 328 -11.94 20.85 -8.49
N GLU A 329 -12.37 19.65 -8.87
CA GLU A 329 -13.79 19.29 -9.01
C GLU A 329 -14.43 18.90 -7.67
N LEU A 330 -13.70 18.18 -6.82
CA LEU A 330 -14.24 17.62 -5.57
C LEU A 330 -14.15 18.60 -4.39
N GLY A 331 -13.10 19.41 -4.32
CA GLY A 331 -12.75 20.15 -3.11
C GLY A 331 -12.57 19.20 -1.92
N ASP A 332 -13.16 19.56 -0.78
CA ASP A 332 -13.14 18.73 0.43
C ASP A 332 -14.32 17.74 0.53
N ARG A 333 -15.20 17.67 -0.50
CA ARG A 333 -16.38 16.79 -0.48
C ARG A 333 -16.02 15.30 -0.47
N LEU A 334 -14.90 14.94 -1.08
CA LEU A 334 -14.44 13.56 -1.17
C LEU A 334 -12.90 13.51 -1.06
N PRO A 335 -12.34 12.82 -0.05
CA PRO A 335 -10.90 12.71 0.09
C PRO A 335 -10.26 11.87 -1.01
N ILE A 336 -9.04 12.28 -1.38
CA ILE A 336 -8.23 11.62 -2.40
C ILE A 336 -7.07 10.89 -1.72
N ILE A 337 -6.85 9.61 -2.06
CA ILE A 337 -5.65 8.85 -1.72
C ILE A 337 -4.74 8.85 -2.95
N GLY A 338 -3.59 9.52 -2.85
CA GLY A 338 -2.66 9.70 -3.97
C GLY A 338 -1.75 8.49 -4.18
N VAL A 339 -1.72 7.94 -5.39
CA VAL A 339 -0.89 6.76 -5.74
C VAL A 339 -0.23 6.97 -7.10
N GLY A 340 1.00 6.49 -7.23
CA GLY A 340 1.74 6.48 -8.51
C GLY A 340 2.92 7.45 -8.53
N GLY A 341 4.10 6.92 -8.86
CA GLY A 341 5.31 7.70 -9.03
C GLY A 341 5.96 8.21 -7.76
N ILE A 342 5.61 7.71 -6.59
CA ILE A 342 6.28 8.06 -5.33
C ILE A 342 7.56 7.25 -5.22
N THR A 343 8.71 7.93 -5.32
CA THR A 343 10.06 7.36 -5.28
C THR A 343 10.95 8.01 -4.23
N ASP A 344 10.51 9.08 -3.61
CA ASP A 344 11.18 9.84 -2.55
C ASP A 344 10.18 10.66 -1.73
N GLY A 345 10.66 11.36 -0.70
CA GLY A 345 9.83 12.21 0.14
C GLY A 345 9.20 13.37 -0.61
N ALA A 346 9.91 13.97 -1.56
CA ALA A 346 9.42 15.09 -2.36
C ALA A 346 8.21 14.69 -3.19
N SER A 347 8.28 13.55 -3.90
CA SER A 347 7.18 13.02 -4.70
C SER A 347 5.97 12.59 -3.86
N ALA A 348 6.16 12.22 -2.59
CA ALA A 348 5.07 11.99 -1.65
C ALA A 348 4.40 13.31 -1.22
N ALA A 349 5.20 14.32 -0.87
CA ALA A 349 4.73 15.67 -0.50
C ALA A 349 3.95 16.33 -1.63
N GLU A 350 4.40 16.19 -2.88
CA GLU A 350 3.68 16.72 -4.06
C GLU A 350 2.27 16.14 -4.22
N LYS A 351 2.04 14.88 -3.86
CA LYS A 351 0.68 14.31 -3.90
C LYS A 351 -0.25 15.01 -2.91
N ILE A 352 0.25 15.31 -1.71
CA ILE A 352 -0.51 16.07 -0.70
C ILE A 352 -0.77 17.50 -1.19
N GLN A 353 0.24 18.18 -1.72
CA GLN A 353 0.11 19.52 -2.29
C GLN A 353 -0.85 19.57 -3.49
N ALA A 354 -0.95 18.46 -4.24
CA ALA A 354 -1.92 18.32 -5.32
C ALA A 354 -3.37 18.09 -4.86
N GLY A 355 -3.61 17.90 -3.54
CA GLY A 355 -4.92 17.73 -2.95
C GLY A 355 -5.20 16.34 -2.35
N ALA A 356 -4.24 15.42 -2.38
CA ALA A 356 -4.41 14.14 -1.69
C ALA A 356 -4.35 14.32 -0.16
N LYS A 357 -5.11 13.50 0.59
CA LYS A 357 -5.07 13.45 2.06
C LYS A 357 -4.18 12.33 2.59
N LEU A 358 -4.01 11.27 1.81
CA LEU A 358 -3.18 10.09 2.09
C LEU A 358 -2.39 9.73 0.83
N VAL A 359 -1.31 8.98 1.00
CA VAL A 359 -0.53 8.44 -0.13
C VAL A 359 -0.33 6.93 -0.01
N GLN A 360 -0.24 6.24 -1.15
CA GLN A 360 0.12 4.82 -1.19
C GLN A 360 1.37 4.62 -2.05
N ILE A 361 2.25 3.73 -1.58
CA ILE A 361 3.52 3.38 -2.25
C ILE A 361 3.45 1.93 -2.72
N TYR A 362 3.97 1.63 -3.91
CA TYR A 362 4.17 0.28 -4.45
C TYR A 362 5.55 0.13 -5.11
N THR A 363 5.71 0.58 -6.34
CA THR A 363 6.95 0.42 -7.12
C THR A 363 8.13 1.14 -6.47
N GLY A 364 7.91 2.34 -5.92
CA GLY A 364 8.95 3.04 -5.16
C GLY A 364 9.47 2.23 -3.96
N PHE A 365 8.58 1.54 -3.24
CA PHE A 365 8.99 0.64 -2.16
C PHE A 365 9.88 -0.52 -2.66
N ILE A 366 9.58 -1.09 -3.84
CA ILE A 366 10.43 -2.15 -4.44
C ILE A 366 11.82 -1.63 -4.79
N TYR A 367 11.95 -0.39 -5.25
CA TYR A 367 13.23 0.20 -5.65
C TYR A 367 14.02 0.81 -4.49
N ARG A 368 13.35 1.43 -3.51
CA ARG A 368 13.96 2.20 -2.42
C ARG A 368 13.94 1.50 -1.06
N GLY A 369 13.10 0.48 -0.92
CA GLY A 369 12.95 -0.28 0.33
C GLY A 369 12.19 0.44 1.43
N PRO A 370 12.25 -0.11 2.67
CA PRO A 370 11.49 0.39 3.81
C PRO A 370 11.79 1.84 4.20
N GLY A 371 13.00 2.33 3.94
CA GLY A 371 13.40 3.71 4.24
C GLY A 371 12.49 4.77 3.59
N LEU A 372 11.91 4.44 2.42
CA LEU A 372 10.99 5.33 1.72
C LEU A 372 9.74 5.68 2.55
N ILE A 373 9.29 4.79 3.43
CA ILE A 373 8.09 5.02 4.27
C ILE A 373 8.35 6.19 5.23
N GLY A 374 9.48 6.15 5.94
CA GLY A 374 9.88 7.20 6.86
C GLY A 374 10.19 8.52 6.16
N GLU A 375 10.87 8.46 5.01
CA GLU A 375 11.19 9.61 4.17
C GLU A 375 9.90 10.32 3.69
N ALA A 376 8.93 9.56 3.18
CA ALA A 376 7.64 10.08 2.74
C ALA A 376 6.84 10.69 3.91
N ALA A 377 6.77 9.99 5.05
CA ALA A 377 6.04 10.48 6.23
C ALA A 377 6.67 11.78 6.79
N ALA A 378 8.00 11.87 6.82
CA ALA A 378 8.71 13.07 7.26
C ALA A 378 8.48 14.25 6.33
N ALA A 379 8.55 14.04 5.01
CA ALA A 379 8.30 15.08 4.01
C ALA A 379 6.87 15.60 4.05
N ILE A 380 5.88 14.71 4.23
CA ILE A 380 4.47 15.11 4.38
C ILE A 380 4.28 15.89 5.69
N LYS A 381 4.86 15.42 6.80
CA LYS A 381 4.77 16.11 8.09
C LYS A 381 5.35 17.52 8.05
N ALA A 382 6.35 17.77 7.22
CA ALA A 382 6.98 19.08 7.07
C ALA A 382 6.11 20.10 6.29
N LEU A 383 4.99 19.67 5.72
CA LEU A 383 4.04 20.57 5.04
C LEU A 383 3.08 21.30 6.01
N GLY A 384 3.00 20.86 7.26
CA GLY A 384 2.14 21.44 8.30
C GLY A 384 1.28 20.40 8.96
#